data_3fa0bf9302c831473a70b0bdbcb296c9
#
_entry.id   3fa0bf9302c831473a70b0bdbcb296c9
#
_cell.length_a   1.000
_cell.length_b   1.000
_cell.length_c   1.000
_cell.angle_alpha   90.00
_cell.angle_beta   90.00
_cell.angle_gamma   90.00
#
_symmetry.space_group_name_H-M   'P 1'
#
loop_
_entity.id
_entity.type
_entity.pdbx_description
1 polymer ?
#
loop_
_entity_poly.entity_id
_entity_poly.type
_entity_poly.pdbx_seq_one_letter_code
_entity_poly.pdbx_strand_id
1 'polypeptide(L)'
;MFENMNSFRQSMQSIFADCPDYICRQLSLCGADAVVLTIRELADKEYIADSVIRPMLEKNDWSGFRGDFCAVLRSSKIAEGGNADDIASALISGSAVVAVMTDRLYIAVISADSYFGRSVSEPSTDVTVKGSKSAFVEDIEKNIAMLRKIVRTPKLKYIDYTLGSETETRVSLMYIEGRADMRTLERAKKMLLSVSPTVITDSASVELITKERRWGIFPSTGSTEKIEKAASLLVAGRCLLICDGSPFVLTLPYVFIEAFQSSEDYVRTPYYATFVRFLRFFAFLLALYLPALCLILVEYHPDALPSDVYGVIDRLRADIPISLFDELLIMLVMF
;
A
#
# COMPACT_ATOMS: atom_id res chain seq x y z
N MET A 1 2.24 -23.12 -24.90
CA MET A 1 2.31 -22.24 -26.09
C MET A 1 0.88 -21.96 -26.51
N PHE A 2 0.51 -20.71 -26.75
CA PHE A 2 -0.87 -20.35 -27.10
C PHE A 2 -1.12 -20.71 -28.57
N GLU A 3 -2.25 -21.38 -28.85
CA GLU A 3 -2.59 -21.77 -30.21
C GLU A 3 -3.27 -20.66 -31.01
N ASN A 4 -4.06 -19.80 -30.31
CA ASN A 4 -4.88 -18.75 -30.92
C ASN A 4 -4.87 -17.46 -30.10
N MET A 5 -5.15 -16.32 -30.75
CA MET A 5 -5.31 -15.02 -30.12
C MET A 5 -6.37 -15.02 -29.00
N ASN A 6 -7.47 -15.76 -29.18
CA ASN A 6 -8.54 -15.84 -28.18
C ASN A 6 -8.11 -16.61 -26.93
N SER A 7 -7.38 -17.73 -27.08
CA SER A 7 -6.84 -18.49 -25.94
C SER A 7 -5.81 -17.66 -25.16
N PHE A 8 -4.96 -16.91 -25.86
CA PHE A 8 -4.01 -15.99 -25.26
C PHE A 8 -4.72 -14.89 -24.44
N ARG A 9 -5.68 -14.21 -25.04
CA ARG A 9 -6.45 -13.15 -24.37
C ARG A 9 -7.21 -13.68 -23.15
N GLN A 10 -7.90 -14.81 -23.29
CA GLN A 10 -8.65 -15.42 -22.20
C GLN A 10 -7.74 -15.82 -21.04
N SER A 11 -6.57 -16.38 -21.32
CA SER A 11 -5.57 -16.71 -20.31
C SER A 11 -5.08 -15.45 -19.56
N MET A 12 -4.71 -14.38 -20.28
CA MET A 12 -4.27 -13.14 -19.67
C MET A 12 -5.41 -12.45 -18.89
N GLN A 13 -6.62 -12.47 -19.42
CA GLN A 13 -7.78 -11.92 -18.73
C GLN A 13 -8.15 -12.69 -17.45
N SER A 14 -7.91 -14.01 -17.40
CA SER A 14 -8.10 -14.79 -16.18
C SER A 14 -7.06 -14.48 -15.10
N ILE A 15 -5.80 -14.26 -15.50
CA ILE A 15 -4.71 -13.89 -14.56
C ILE A 15 -4.94 -12.48 -13.98
N PHE A 16 -5.35 -11.54 -14.83
CA PHE A 16 -5.60 -10.15 -14.47
C PHE A 16 -7.09 -9.82 -14.25
N ALA A 17 -7.92 -10.84 -13.94
CA ALA A 17 -9.32 -10.61 -13.56
C ALA A 17 -9.36 -9.63 -12.36
N ASP A 18 -10.33 -8.70 -12.37
CA ASP A 18 -10.50 -7.68 -11.34
C ASP A 18 -9.26 -6.77 -11.10
N CYS A 19 -8.43 -6.58 -12.15
CA CYS A 19 -7.37 -5.57 -12.17
C CYS A 19 -7.80 -4.39 -13.07
N PRO A 20 -8.24 -3.26 -12.51
CA PRO A 20 -8.74 -2.12 -13.30
C PRO A 20 -7.66 -1.44 -14.14
N ASP A 21 -6.40 -1.64 -13.79
CA ASP A 21 -5.21 -1.12 -14.49
C ASP A 21 -4.73 -2.00 -15.64
N TYR A 22 -5.27 -3.23 -15.77
CA TYR A 22 -4.96 -4.08 -16.91
C TYR A 22 -5.66 -3.57 -18.18
N ILE A 23 -4.86 -3.19 -19.18
CA ILE A 23 -5.35 -2.72 -20.47
C ILE A 23 -5.06 -3.75 -21.53
N CYS A 24 -6.10 -4.15 -22.26
CA CYS A 24 -6.04 -5.01 -23.42
C CYS A 24 -6.57 -4.22 -24.64
N ARG A 25 -5.68 -3.66 -25.44
CA ARG A 25 -6.03 -2.90 -26.64
C ARG A 25 -5.92 -3.78 -27.88
N GLN A 26 -7.00 -3.90 -28.61
CA GLN A 26 -7.04 -4.59 -29.88
C GLN A 26 -6.69 -3.62 -31.02
N LEU A 27 -5.93 -4.10 -31.99
CA LEU A 27 -5.56 -3.36 -33.18
C LEU A 27 -5.86 -4.27 -34.39
N SER A 28 -6.67 -3.75 -35.32
CA SER A 28 -6.88 -4.39 -36.61
C SER A 28 -5.83 -3.88 -37.59
N LEU A 29 -4.93 -4.75 -38.00
CA LEU A 29 -3.85 -4.45 -38.93
C LEU A 29 -4.21 -4.99 -40.33
N CYS A 30 -3.59 -4.44 -41.37
CA CYS A 30 -3.80 -4.93 -42.74
C CYS A 30 -3.23 -6.36 -42.88
N GLY A 31 -4.10 -7.36 -42.86
CA GLY A 31 -3.72 -8.78 -42.99
C GLY A 31 -3.38 -9.50 -41.67
N ALA A 32 -3.60 -8.86 -40.51
CA ALA A 32 -3.39 -9.50 -39.21
C ALA A 32 -4.21 -8.84 -38.11
N ASP A 33 -4.48 -9.60 -37.05
CA ASP A 33 -5.02 -9.10 -35.80
C ASP A 33 -3.91 -8.96 -34.75
N ALA A 34 -3.92 -7.89 -34.01
CA ALA A 34 -2.94 -7.67 -32.95
C ALA A 34 -3.60 -7.23 -31.63
N VAL A 35 -2.92 -7.54 -30.54
CA VAL A 35 -3.33 -7.11 -29.18
C VAL A 35 -2.11 -6.54 -28.48
N VAL A 36 -2.30 -5.40 -27.83
CA VAL A 36 -1.30 -4.78 -26.96
C VAL A 36 -1.82 -4.82 -25.52
N LEU A 37 -1.05 -5.47 -24.66
CA LEU A 37 -1.35 -5.62 -23.23
C LEU A 37 -0.40 -4.76 -22.41
N THR A 38 -0.94 -4.03 -21.45
CA THR A 38 -0.16 -3.17 -20.55
C THR A 38 -0.82 -3.05 -19.19
N ILE A 39 -0.04 -2.67 -18.17
CA ILE A 39 -0.55 -2.21 -16.87
C ILE A 39 -0.45 -0.67 -16.89
N ARG A 40 -1.59 0.02 -16.76
CA ARG A 40 -1.74 1.46 -16.96
C ARG A 40 -0.75 2.30 -16.17
N GLU A 41 -0.60 1.99 -14.88
CA GLU A 41 0.21 2.78 -13.95
C GLU A 41 1.71 2.45 -14.02
N LEU A 42 2.09 1.31 -14.62
CA LEU A 42 3.49 0.87 -14.69
C LEU A 42 4.15 1.20 -16.03
N ALA A 43 3.37 1.27 -17.08
CA ALA A 43 3.87 1.43 -18.44
C ALA A 43 3.83 2.89 -18.89
N ASP A 44 4.85 3.32 -19.61
CA ASP A 44 4.91 4.64 -20.23
C ASP A 44 3.96 4.71 -21.44
N LYS A 45 2.87 5.46 -21.26
CA LYS A 45 1.79 5.59 -22.24
C LYS A 45 2.27 6.25 -23.55
N GLU A 46 3.13 7.27 -23.44
CA GLU A 46 3.67 7.99 -24.61
C GLU A 46 4.65 7.12 -25.38
N TYR A 47 5.55 6.45 -24.65
CA TYR A 47 6.48 5.51 -25.27
C TYR A 47 5.77 4.39 -26.03
N ILE A 48 4.72 3.80 -25.43
CA ILE A 48 3.93 2.75 -26.09
C ILE A 48 3.22 3.29 -27.33
N ALA A 49 2.64 4.47 -27.25
CA ALA A 49 1.96 5.09 -28.39
C ALA A 49 2.90 5.33 -29.57
N ASP A 50 4.09 5.90 -29.30
CA ASP A 50 5.02 6.32 -30.35
C ASP A 50 5.94 5.19 -30.84
N SER A 51 6.39 4.32 -29.95
CA SER A 51 7.37 3.28 -30.27
C SER A 51 6.75 1.93 -30.62
N VAL A 52 5.51 1.69 -30.20
CA VAL A 52 4.83 0.40 -30.42
C VAL A 52 3.62 0.56 -31.34
N ILE A 53 2.61 1.35 -30.92
CA ILE A 53 1.32 1.40 -31.64
C ILE A 53 1.47 2.09 -33.00
N ARG A 54 2.11 3.27 -33.04
CA ARG A 54 2.25 4.03 -34.28
C ARG A 54 3.00 3.26 -35.36
N PRO A 55 4.18 2.62 -35.11
CA PRO A 55 4.86 1.81 -36.11
C PRO A 55 4.04 0.61 -36.60
N MET A 56 3.25 0.01 -35.69
CA MET A 56 2.37 -1.09 -36.08
C MET A 56 1.27 -0.65 -37.06
N LEU A 57 0.71 0.53 -36.88
CA LEU A 57 -0.33 1.10 -37.75
C LEU A 57 0.25 1.67 -39.08
N GLU A 58 1.49 2.16 -39.09
CA GLU A 58 2.18 2.66 -40.25
C GLU A 58 2.58 1.57 -41.23
N LYS A 59 2.71 0.32 -40.76
CA LYS A 59 3.06 -0.81 -41.64
C LYS A 59 1.86 -1.26 -42.46
N ASN A 60 1.97 -1.14 -43.79
CA ASN A 60 0.87 -1.36 -44.72
C ASN A 60 0.47 -2.82 -44.95
N ASP A 61 1.35 -3.78 -44.66
CA ASP A 61 1.08 -5.21 -44.89
C ASP A 61 1.71 -6.08 -43.79
N TRP A 62 0.90 -6.89 -43.18
CA TRP A 62 1.30 -7.85 -42.15
C TRP A 62 1.19 -9.31 -42.60
N SER A 63 0.71 -9.60 -43.82
CA SER A 63 0.48 -10.96 -44.28
C SER A 63 1.73 -11.83 -44.31
N GLY A 64 2.90 -11.22 -44.54
CA GLY A 64 4.21 -11.88 -44.53
C GLY A 64 5.00 -11.79 -43.22
N PHE A 65 4.38 -11.33 -42.13
CA PHE A 65 5.08 -11.15 -40.85
C PHE A 65 5.44 -12.51 -40.22
N ARG A 66 6.71 -12.69 -39.87
CA ARG A 66 7.27 -13.94 -39.30
C ARG A 66 7.85 -13.77 -37.89
N GLY A 67 7.40 -12.78 -37.14
CA GLY A 67 7.82 -12.57 -35.75
C GLY A 67 9.01 -11.62 -35.57
N ASP A 68 9.52 -11.00 -36.62
CA ASP A 68 10.58 -9.99 -36.49
C ASP A 68 10.01 -8.64 -36.05
N PHE A 69 9.78 -8.51 -34.75
CA PHE A 69 9.31 -7.26 -34.15
C PHE A 69 10.38 -6.16 -34.16
N CYS A 70 11.68 -6.51 -34.21
CA CYS A 70 12.76 -5.53 -34.25
C CYS A 70 12.77 -4.73 -35.54
N ALA A 71 12.29 -5.32 -36.64
CA ALA A 71 12.17 -4.61 -37.91
C ALA A 71 10.98 -3.62 -37.96
N VAL A 72 10.03 -3.77 -37.07
CA VAL A 72 8.77 -2.96 -37.06
C VAL A 72 8.73 -1.95 -35.93
N LEU A 73 9.08 -2.39 -34.72
CA LEU A 73 8.95 -1.57 -33.52
C LEU A 73 10.21 -0.71 -33.29
N ARG A 74 9.99 0.51 -32.79
CA ARG A 74 11.08 1.44 -32.49
C ARG A 74 11.60 1.26 -31.06
N SER A 75 11.82 0.02 -30.63
CA SER A 75 12.31 -0.29 -29.28
C SER A 75 13.60 -1.10 -29.36
N SER A 76 14.55 -0.79 -28.50
CA SER A 76 15.82 -1.52 -28.41
C SER A 76 15.76 -2.76 -27.50
N LYS A 77 14.72 -2.90 -26.68
CA LYS A 77 14.57 -4.00 -25.73
C LYS A 77 13.31 -4.80 -26.03
N ILE A 78 13.42 -5.71 -26.99
CA ILE A 78 12.37 -6.62 -27.38
C ILE A 78 12.82 -8.04 -27.08
N ALA A 79 11.99 -8.80 -26.35
CA ALA A 79 12.19 -10.20 -26.08
C ALA A 79 11.01 -11.00 -26.64
N GLU A 80 11.24 -12.25 -27.03
CA GLU A 80 10.16 -13.15 -27.42
C GLU A 80 9.31 -13.51 -26.20
N GLY A 81 7.98 -13.59 -26.39
CA GLY A 81 7.04 -13.97 -25.35
C GLY A 81 7.19 -15.45 -25.00
N GLY A 82 7.26 -15.72 -23.70
CA GLY A 82 7.32 -17.07 -23.12
C GLY A 82 5.96 -17.64 -22.75
N ASN A 83 5.92 -18.32 -21.60
CA ASN A 83 4.70 -18.87 -21.01
C ASN A 83 3.81 -17.76 -20.42
N ALA A 84 2.58 -18.11 -20.03
CA ALA A 84 1.63 -17.15 -19.44
C ALA A 84 2.18 -16.44 -18.19
N ASP A 85 2.90 -17.17 -17.34
CA ASP A 85 3.50 -16.63 -16.12
C ASP A 85 4.66 -15.66 -16.41
N ASP A 86 5.46 -15.96 -17.45
CA ASP A 86 6.55 -15.07 -17.89
C ASP A 86 5.99 -13.75 -18.43
N ILE A 87 4.93 -13.83 -19.23
CA ILE A 87 4.22 -12.69 -19.79
C ILE A 87 3.56 -11.87 -18.66
N ALA A 88 2.91 -12.52 -17.72
CA ALA A 88 2.32 -11.84 -16.56
C ALA A 88 3.38 -11.14 -15.70
N SER A 89 4.53 -11.77 -15.48
CA SER A 89 5.67 -11.19 -14.76
C SER A 89 6.25 -9.96 -15.48
N ALA A 90 6.34 -10.04 -16.81
CA ALA A 90 6.79 -8.92 -17.64
C ALA A 90 5.83 -7.72 -17.56
N LEU A 91 4.51 -7.95 -17.65
CA LEU A 91 3.50 -6.91 -17.50
C LEU A 91 3.58 -6.23 -16.12
N ILE A 92 3.73 -7.01 -15.05
CA ILE A 92 3.88 -6.48 -13.68
C ILE A 92 5.19 -5.71 -13.51
N SER A 93 6.20 -6.00 -14.32
CA SER A 93 7.47 -5.24 -14.33
C SER A 93 7.40 -3.93 -15.12
N GLY A 94 6.25 -3.59 -15.73
CA GLY A 94 6.06 -2.37 -16.52
C GLY A 94 6.32 -2.54 -18.01
N SER A 95 6.51 -3.78 -18.49
CA SER A 95 6.65 -4.05 -19.92
C SER A 95 5.31 -4.01 -20.64
N ALA A 96 5.31 -3.66 -21.92
CA ALA A 96 4.19 -3.87 -22.83
C ALA A 96 4.35 -5.23 -23.52
N VAL A 97 3.24 -5.92 -23.74
CA VAL A 97 3.23 -7.18 -24.49
C VAL A 97 2.41 -7.01 -25.76
N VAL A 98 3.02 -7.33 -26.88
CA VAL A 98 2.39 -7.27 -28.20
C VAL A 98 2.22 -8.70 -28.71
N ALA A 99 1.02 -9.05 -29.09
CA ALA A 99 0.71 -10.30 -29.77
C ALA A 99 0.13 -10.01 -31.14
N VAL A 100 0.67 -10.65 -32.18
CA VAL A 100 0.23 -10.53 -33.58
C VAL A 100 -0.12 -11.90 -34.11
N MET A 101 -1.29 -12.04 -34.70
CA MET A 101 -1.80 -13.26 -35.31
C MET A 101 -1.79 -13.12 -36.82
N THR A 102 -0.95 -13.92 -37.48
CA THR A 102 -0.94 -14.10 -38.94
C THR A 102 -1.20 -15.57 -39.26
N ASP A 103 -0.20 -16.34 -39.69
CA ASP A 103 -0.22 -17.81 -39.82
C ASP A 103 -0.16 -18.54 -38.47
N ARG A 104 0.50 -17.91 -37.50
CA ARG A 104 0.60 -18.33 -36.11
C ARG A 104 0.65 -17.11 -35.19
N LEU A 105 0.56 -17.36 -33.89
CA LEU A 105 0.64 -16.31 -32.88
C LEU A 105 2.12 -15.98 -32.58
N TYR A 106 2.49 -14.72 -32.79
CA TYR A 106 3.79 -14.17 -32.43
C TYR A 106 3.62 -13.21 -31.25
N ILE A 107 4.45 -13.38 -30.22
CA ILE A 107 4.36 -12.58 -29.00
C ILE A 107 5.71 -11.93 -28.73
N ALA A 108 5.71 -10.64 -28.48
CA ALA A 108 6.88 -9.87 -28.06
C ALA A 108 6.63 -9.14 -26.75
N VAL A 109 7.64 -9.12 -25.90
CA VAL A 109 7.69 -8.34 -24.66
C VAL A 109 8.61 -7.14 -24.88
N ILE A 110 8.10 -5.95 -24.62
CA ILE A 110 8.77 -4.69 -24.86
C ILE A 110 8.94 -3.95 -23.54
N SER A 111 10.17 -3.66 -23.12
CA SER A 111 10.38 -2.85 -21.91
C SER A 111 9.88 -1.42 -22.16
N ALA A 112 8.87 -1.03 -21.42
CA ALA A 112 8.19 0.26 -21.49
C ALA A 112 7.96 0.84 -20.09
N ASP A 113 8.87 0.56 -19.15
CA ASP A 113 8.72 0.95 -17.75
C ASP A 113 8.67 2.47 -17.64
N SER A 114 7.63 2.99 -17.01
CA SER A 114 7.58 4.40 -16.65
C SER A 114 8.65 4.67 -15.58
N TYR A 115 9.57 5.58 -15.91
CA TYR A 115 10.55 6.05 -14.96
C TYR A 115 9.92 7.15 -14.10
N PHE A 116 9.48 6.81 -12.90
CA PHE A 116 9.13 7.83 -11.93
C PHE A 116 10.43 8.46 -11.42
N GLY A 117 10.83 9.58 -12.05
CA GLY A 117 11.98 10.35 -11.63
C GLY A 117 11.84 10.82 -10.17
N ARG A 118 12.89 11.43 -9.63
CA ARG A 118 13.11 11.84 -8.23
C ARG A 118 12.06 12.78 -7.59
N SER A 119 10.80 12.74 -7.97
CA SER A 119 9.72 13.50 -7.30
C SER A 119 9.11 12.79 -6.08
N VAL A 120 9.76 11.72 -5.59
CA VAL A 120 9.31 11.06 -4.37
C VAL A 120 9.81 11.90 -3.19
N SER A 121 8.88 12.54 -2.47
CA SER A 121 9.18 13.33 -1.27
C SER A 121 9.71 12.45 -0.13
N GLU A 122 10.51 13.04 0.77
CA GLU A 122 10.87 12.38 2.02
C GLU A 122 9.66 12.41 2.97
N PRO A 123 9.38 11.31 3.72
CA PRO A 123 8.27 11.28 4.66
C PRO A 123 8.49 12.33 5.77
N SER A 124 7.46 13.11 6.07
CA SER A 124 7.53 14.16 7.09
C SER A 124 7.25 13.63 8.50
N THR A 125 6.36 12.64 8.63
CA THR A 125 5.93 12.10 9.92
C THR A 125 6.68 10.84 10.32
N ASP A 126 7.06 10.01 9.35
CA ASP A 126 7.72 8.70 9.56
C ASP A 126 9.23 8.79 9.26
N VAL A 127 9.95 9.71 9.90
CA VAL A 127 11.41 9.89 9.68
C VAL A 127 12.17 8.63 10.10
N THR A 128 12.97 8.06 9.18
CA THR A 128 13.87 6.94 9.48
C THR A 128 15.31 7.36 9.34
N VAL A 129 16.13 6.96 10.31
CA VAL A 129 17.60 7.16 10.27
C VAL A 129 18.25 6.22 9.25
N LYS A 130 17.67 5.02 9.05
CA LYS A 130 18.21 4.00 8.14
C LYS A 130 17.08 3.30 7.40
N GLY A 131 17.12 3.30 6.08
CA GLY A 131 16.12 2.68 5.19
C GLY A 131 15.84 3.54 3.98
N SER A 132 14.90 3.10 3.14
CA SER A 132 14.40 3.91 2.02
C SER A 132 13.70 5.17 2.54
N LYS A 133 13.91 6.27 1.85
CA LYS A 133 13.26 7.55 2.13
C LYS A 133 12.05 7.78 1.22
N SER A 134 11.62 6.76 0.49
CA SER A 134 10.50 6.84 -0.44
C SER A 134 9.18 6.93 0.33
N ALA A 135 8.43 7.99 0.10
CA ALA A 135 7.09 8.19 0.63
C ALA A 135 6.04 8.24 -0.48
N PHE A 136 4.79 8.05 -0.11
CA PHE A 136 3.66 8.30 -0.98
C PHE A 136 3.56 9.79 -1.33
N VAL A 137 2.91 10.07 -2.44
CA VAL A 137 2.64 11.41 -2.94
C VAL A 137 1.13 11.65 -3.04
N GLU A 138 0.71 12.84 -3.42
CA GLU A 138 -0.71 13.19 -3.55
C GLU A 138 -1.40 12.50 -4.73
N ASP A 139 -0.66 12.02 -5.72
CA ASP A 139 -1.16 11.40 -6.95
C ASP A 139 -1.43 9.90 -6.72
N ILE A 140 -2.68 9.50 -6.76
CA ILE A 140 -3.12 8.12 -6.54
C ILE A 140 -2.55 7.12 -7.56
N GLU A 141 -2.38 7.52 -8.84
CA GLU A 141 -1.83 6.64 -9.88
C GLU A 141 -0.37 6.31 -9.59
N LYS A 142 0.41 7.31 -9.15
CA LYS A 142 1.80 7.10 -8.73
C LYS A 142 1.90 6.22 -7.49
N ASN A 143 1.02 6.40 -6.53
CA ASN A 143 0.98 5.61 -5.30
C ASN A 143 0.69 4.13 -5.59
N ILE A 144 -0.28 3.84 -6.45
CA ILE A 144 -0.58 2.47 -6.92
C ILE A 144 0.63 1.88 -7.65
N ALA A 145 1.25 2.64 -8.55
CA ALA A 145 2.43 2.19 -9.28
C ALA A 145 3.62 1.88 -8.38
N MET A 146 3.88 2.71 -7.37
CA MET A 146 4.95 2.47 -6.39
C MET A 146 4.71 1.19 -5.60
N LEU A 147 3.48 0.90 -5.17
CA LEU A 147 3.13 -0.35 -4.51
C LEU A 147 3.29 -1.56 -5.43
N ARG A 148 2.85 -1.47 -6.69
CA ARG A 148 3.03 -2.55 -7.67
C ARG A 148 4.50 -2.84 -7.99
N LYS A 149 5.36 -1.83 -7.96
CA LYS A 149 6.82 -2.03 -8.14
C LYS A 149 7.47 -2.83 -7.02
N ILE A 150 6.94 -2.73 -5.78
CA ILE A 150 7.42 -3.50 -4.63
C ILE A 150 6.72 -4.85 -4.58
N VAL A 151 5.38 -4.87 -4.67
CA VAL A 151 4.55 -6.08 -4.57
C VAL A 151 4.25 -6.60 -5.96
N ARG A 152 5.21 -7.32 -6.55
CA ARG A 152 5.16 -7.84 -7.92
C ARG A 152 4.35 -9.13 -8.01
N THR A 153 3.03 -9.02 -7.92
CA THR A 153 2.13 -10.16 -8.05
C THR A 153 0.85 -9.78 -8.81
N PRO A 154 0.34 -10.65 -9.71
CA PRO A 154 -0.95 -10.43 -10.36
C PRO A 154 -2.13 -10.52 -9.38
N LYS A 155 -1.92 -11.09 -8.18
CA LYS A 155 -2.91 -11.16 -7.11
C LYS A 155 -3.10 -9.84 -6.37
N LEU A 156 -2.29 -8.83 -6.63
CA LEU A 156 -2.51 -7.48 -6.11
C LEU A 156 -3.66 -6.85 -6.89
N LYS A 157 -4.80 -6.72 -6.22
CA LYS A 157 -6.05 -6.18 -6.76
C LYS A 157 -6.40 -4.86 -6.09
N TYR A 158 -7.16 -4.04 -6.78
CA TYR A 158 -7.77 -2.87 -6.15
C TYR A 158 -9.15 -2.58 -6.76
N ILE A 159 -9.96 -1.88 -6.01
CA ILE A 159 -11.29 -1.45 -6.41
C ILE A 159 -11.37 0.05 -6.23
N ASP A 160 -11.74 0.76 -7.28
CA ASP A 160 -11.89 2.21 -7.25
C ASP A 160 -13.31 2.60 -6.82
N TYR A 161 -13.37 3.57 -5.95
CA TYR A 161 -14.58 4.25 -5.51
C TYR A 161 -14.45 5.74 -5.78
N THR A 162 -15.53 6.38 -6.20
CA THR A 162 -15.64 7.84 -6.27
C THR A 162 -16.49 8.29 -5.11
N LEU A 163 -15.92 9.04 -4.20
CA LEU A 163 -16.57 9.49 -2.97
C LEU A 163 -16.68 11.02 -2.94
N GLY A 164 -17.73 11.52 -2.29
CA GLY A 164 -18.03 12.96 -2.25
C GLY A 164 -18.91 13.40 -3.40
N SER A 165 -20.11 13.92 -3.09
CA SER A 165 -21.06 14.39 -4.12
C SER A 165 -20.59 15.65 -4.83
N GLU A 166 -19.73 16.45 -4.22
CA GLU A 166 -19.19 17.70 -4.77
C GLU A 166 -17.73 17.57 -5.21
N THR A 167 -16.94 16.70 -4.54
CA THR A 167 -15.50 16.58 -4.81
C THR A 167 -15.15 15.45 -5.76
N GLU A 168 -16.02 14.42 -5.89
CA GLU A 168 -15.79 13.23 -6.72
C GLU A 168 -14.39 12.62 -6.54
N THR A 169 -13.91 12.58 -5.29
CA THR A 169 -12.55 12.14 -4.96
C THR A 169 -12.40 10.64 -5.17
N ARG A 170 -11.38 10.24 -5.93
CA ARG A 170 -11.05 8.84 -6.17
C ARG A 170 -10.41 8.22 -4.92
N VAL A 171 -10.91 7.07 -4.50
CA VAL A 171 -10.39 6.27 -3.40
C VAL A 171 -10.25 4.83 -3.84
N SER A 172 -9.04 4.27 -3.76
CA SER A 172 -8.75 2.89 -4.17
C SER A 172 -8.59 1.99 -2.95
N LEU A 173 -9.40 0.92 -2.88
CA LEU A 173 -9.26 -0.16 -1.88
C LEU A 173 -8.37 -1.25 -2.45
N MET A 174 -7.13 -1.35 -1.98
CA MET A 174 -6.12 -2.28 -2.47
C MET A 174 -5.93 -3.46 -1.51
N TYR A 175 -5.77 -4.67 -2.06
CA TYR A 175 -5.59 -5.90 -1.30
C TYR A 175 -4.89 -6.98 -2.13
N ILE A 176 -4.37 -8.03 -1.48
CA ILE A 176 -3.82 -9.21 -2.17
C ILE A 176 -4.84 -10.34 -2.10
N GLU A 177 -5.29 -10.80 -3.27
CA GLU A 177 -6.22 -11.92 -3.40
C GLU A 177 -5.62 -13.21 -2.79
N GLY A 178 -6.42 -13.90 -1.97
CA GLY A 178 -6.00 -15.11 -1.26
C GLY A 178 -5.15 -14.88 0.00
N ARG A 179 -4.79 -13.62 0.32
CA ARG A 179 -4.13 -13.25 1.58
C ARG A 179 -4.99 -12.34 2.44
N ALA A 180 -5.72 -11.43 1.82
CA ALA A 180 -6.57 -10.49 2.55
C ALA A 180 -7.69 -11.22 3.31
N ASP A 181 -7.95 -10.76 4.56
CA ASP A 181 -9.11 -11.24 5.31
C ASP A 181 -10.40 -10.76 4.63
N MET A 182 -11.16 -11.72 4.12
CA MET A 182 -12.40 -11.45 3.39
C MET A 182 -13.43 -10.69 4.23
N ARG A 183 -13.45 -10.89 5.56
CA ARG A 183 -14.37 -10.16 6.45
C ARG A 183 -14.03 -8.67 6.51
N THR A 184 -12.75 -8.37 6.61
CA THR A 184 -12.24 -6.99 6.60
C THR A 184 -12.46 -6.34 5.25
N LEU A 185 -12.19 -7.05 4.15
CA LEU A 185 -12.42 -6.55 2.79
C LEU A 185 -13.89 -6.20 2.54
N GLU A 186 -14.81 -7.12 2.86
CA GLU A 186 -16.25 -6.89 2.68
C GLU A 186 -16.78 -5.78 3.61
N ARG A 187 -16.22 -5.66 4.80
CA ARG A 187 -16.54 -4.58 5.72
C ARG A 187 -16.10 -3.22 5.17
N ALA A 188 -14.86 -3.13 4.67
CA ALA A 188 -14.35 -1.92 4.03
C ALA A 188 -15.19 -1.50 2.82
N LYS A 189 -15.56 -2.44 1.94
CA LYS A 189 -16.48 -2.20 0.82
C LYS A 189 -17.81 -1.63 1.28
N LYS A 190 -18.44 -2.25 2.29
CA LYS A 190 -19.72 -1.79 2.83
C LYS A 190 -19.61 -0.38 3.42
N MET A 191 -18.55 -0.07 4.16
CA MET A 191 -18.34 1.26 4.74
C MET A 191 -18.24 2.33 3.65
N LEU A 192 -17.42 2.08 2.62
CA LEU A 192 -17.25 3.02 1.51
C LEU A 192 -18.54 3.26 0.71
N LEU A 193 -19.39 2.22 0.57
CA LEU A 193 -20.66 2.32 -0.14
C LEU A 193 -21.80 2.88 0.72
N SER A 194 -21.73 2.77 2.04
CA SER A 194 -22.83 3.15 2.95
C SER A 194 -22.87 4.65 3.27
N VAL A 195 -21.80 5.37 3.03
CA VAL A 195 -21.66 6.79 3.36
C VAL A 195 -21.55 7.61 2.08
N SER A 196 -22.40 8.61 1.94
CA SER A 196 -22.34 9.61 0.87
C SER A 196 -21.97 10.97 1.45
N PRO A 197 -20.69 11.20 1.79
CA PRO A 197 -20.28 12.51 2.28
C PRO A 197 -20.36 13.55 1.16
N THR A 198 -20.58 14.79 1.52
CA THR A 198 -20.63 15.88 0.52
C THR A 198 -19.24 16.20 0.00
N VAL A 199 -18.25 16.23 0.89
CA VAL A 199 -16.87 16.62 0.58
C VAL A 199 -15.89 15.61 1.16
N ILE A 200 -14.96 15.17 0.34
CA ILE A 200 -13.77 14.39 0.74
C ILE A 200 -12.56 15.06 0.15
N THR A 201 -11.65 15.52 0.99
CA THR A 201 -10.45 16.26 0.58
C THR A 201 -9.18 15.44 0.73
N ASP A 202 -9.17 14.49 1.66
CA ASP A 202 -7.96 13.78 2.06
C ASP A 202 -8.25 12.41 2.72
N SER A 203 -7.19 11.70 3.09
CA SER A 203 -7.29 10.42 3.79
C SER A 203 -7.92 10.52 5.18
N ALA A 204 -7.80 11.67 5.89
CA ALA A 204 -8.43 11.85 7.19
C ALA A 204 -9.96 11.86 7.07
N SER A 205 -10.49 12.46 6.00
CA SER A 205 -11.93 12.42 5.69
C SER A 205 -12.39 10.98 5.44
N VAL A 206 -11.59 10.17 4.74
CA VAL A 206 -11.88 8.74 4.50
C VAL A 206 -11.77 7.94 5.80
N GLU A 207 -10.82 8.26 6.68
CA GLU A 207 -10.69 7.64 7.99
C GLU A 207 -11.94 7.82 8.84
N LEU A 208 -12.55 9.00 8.83
CA LEU A 208 -13.81 9.27 9.55
C LEU A 208 -14.96 8.37 9.07
N ILE A 209 -15.02 8.07 7.78
CA ILE A 209 -16.02 7.17 7.20
C ILE A 209 -15.79 5.71 7.63
N THR A 210 -14.53 5.31 7.73
CA THR A 210 -14.15 3.94 8.08
C THR A 210 -14.17 3.65 9.59
N LYS A 211 -14.47 4.64 10.44
CA LYS A 211 -14.64 4.44 11.88
C LYS A 211 -15.89 3.59 12.18
N GLU A 212 -15.68 2.39 12.70
CA GLU A 212 -16.76 1.46 13.07
C GLU A 212 -17.68 1.99 14.18
N ARG A 213 -17.12 2.77 15.10
CA ARG A 213 -17.83 3.36 16.24
C ARG A 213 -17.52 4.84 16.33
N ARG A 214 -18.57 5.65 16.27
CA ARG A 214 -18.48 7.11 16.40
C ARG A 214 -17.80 7.57 17.72
N TRP A 215 -17.84 6.74 18.75
CA TRP A 215 -17.30 6.97 20.09
C TRP A 215 -16.16 5.98 20.45
N GLY A 216 -15.54 5.34 19.46
CA GLY A 216 -14.39 4.47 19.68
C GLY A 216 -13.17 5.28 20.09
N ILE A 217 -12.60 4.99 21.27
CA ILE A 217 -11.35 5.61 21.75
C ILE A 217 -10.16 5.10 20.90
N PHE A 218 -10.20 3.86 20.45
CA PHE A 218 -9.14 3.28 19.65
C PHE A 218 -9.40 3.45 18.15
N PRO A 219 -8.37 3.82 17.36
CA PRO A 219 -8.50 3.90 15.92
C PRO A 219 -8.76 2.51 15.32
N SER A 220 -9.65 2.44 14.34
CA SER A 220 -9.92 1.22 13.56
C SER A 220 -9.05 1.13 12.31
N THR A 221 -8.42 2.24 11.94
CA THR A 221 -7.53 2.39 10.79
C THR A 221 -6.17 2.89 11.24
N GLY A 222 -5.12 2.38 10.63
CA GLY A 222 -3.78 2.95 10.75
C GLY A 222 -3.48 3.85 9.54
N SER A 223 -2.48 4.71 9.64
CA SER A 223 -2.01 5.53 8.53
C SER A 223 -0.49 5.39 8.37
N THR A 224 0.00 5.55 7.14
CA THR A 224 1.43 5.57 6.86
C THR A 224 1.74 6.34 5.58
N GLU A 225 2.85 7.08 5.58
CA GLU A 225 3.44 7.70 4.39
C GLU A 225 4.44 6.77 3.68
N LYS A 226 4.86 5.67 4.34
CA LYS A 226 5.94 4.81 3.84
C LYS A 226 5.45 3.68 2.97
N ILE A 227 6.01 3.60 1.78
CA ILE A 227 5.66 2.59 0.78
C ILE A 227 6.03 1.19 1.27
N GLU A 228 7.21 1.01 1.89
CA GLU A 228 7.67 -0.30 2.38
C GLU A 228 6.80 -0.83 3.52
N LYS A 229 6.35 0.04 4.43
CA LYS A 229 5.44 -0.33 5.52
C LYS A 229 4.10 -0.77 4.95
N ALA A 230 3.52 0.01 4.03
CA ALA A 230 2.27 -0.33 3.36
C ALA A 230 2.38 -1.66 2.58
N ALA A 231 3.47 -1.85 1.82
CA ALA A 231 3.73 -3.10 1.11
C ALA A 231 3.85 -4.31 2.05
N SER A 232 4.54 -4.15 3.18
CA SER A 232 4.67 -5.20 4.20
C SER A 232 3.32 -5.56 4.81
N LEU A 233 2.45 -4.58 5.06
CA LEU A 233 1.10 -4.78 5.58
C LEU A 233 0.20 -5.48 4.55
N LEU A 234 0.30 -5.14 3.26
CA LEU A 234 -0.38 -5.87 2.18
C LEU A 234 0.02 -7.34 2.14
N VAL A 235 1.33 -7.62 2.21
CA VAL A 235 1.86 -8.99 2.21
C VAL A 235 1.39 -9.75 3.47
N ALA A 236 1.20 -9.06 4.60
CA ALA A 236 0.63 -9.61 5.82
C ALA A 236 -0.90 -9.83 5.76
N GLY A 237 -1.57 -9.49 4.64
CA GLY A 237 -3.00 -9.70 4.44
C GLY A 237 -3.90 -8.53 4.84
N ARG A 238 -3.34 -7.34 5.02
CA ARG A 238 -4.11 -6.12 5.28
C ARG A 238 -4.68 -5.53 3.99
N CYS A 239 -5.73 -4.73 4.12
CA CYS A 239 -6.24 -3.90 3.06
C CYS A 239 -5.70 -2.47 3.20
N LEU A 240 -5.47 -1.81 2.09
CA LEU A 240 -5.06 -0.41 2.05
C LEU A 240 -6.16 0.43 1.39
N LEU A 241 -6.36 1.65 1.90
CA LEU A 241 -7.15 2.69 1.24
C LEU A 241 -6.21 3.82 0.83
N ILE A 242 -6.19 4.11 -0.45
CA ILE A 242 -5.40 5.17 -1.05
C ILE A 242 -6.38 6.22 -1.53
N CYS A 243 -6.22 7.45 -1.06
CA CYS A 243 -7.05 8.58 -1.42
C CYS A 243 -6.28 9.52 -2.33
N ASP A 244 -6.91 9.95 -3.41
CA ASP A 244 -6.34 10.98 -4.28
C ASP A 244 -6.21 12.32 -3.53
N GLY A 245 -5.14 13.04 -3.75
CA GLY A 245 -4.84 14.29 -3.05
C GLY A 245 -4.18 14.11 -1.66
N SER A 246 -3.86 12.86 -1.24
CA SER A 246 -3.25 12.60 0.06
C SER A 246 -2.02 11.70 -0.02
N PRO A 247 -0.90 12.08 0.64
CA PRO A 247 0.28 11.23 0.75
C PRO A 247 0.14 10.15 1.85
N PHE A 248 -0.99 10.12 2.56
CA PHE A 248 -1.25 9.12 3.60
C PHE A 248 -2.09 7.98 3.07
N VAL A 249 -1.59 6.76 3.23
CA VAL A 249 -2.33 5.53 2.93
C VAL A 249 -2.87 4.95 4.22
N LEU A 250 -4.19 4.69 4.25
CA LEU A 250 -4.85 4.07 5.40
C LEU A 250 -4.74 2.56 5.33
N THR A 251 -4.58 1.91 6.48
CA THR A 251 -4.42 0.46 6.61
C THR A 251 -5.54 -0.15 7.44
N LEU A 252 -6.11 -1.27 6.99
CA LEU A 252 -7.25 -1.97 7.60
C LEU A 252 -6.99 -3.46 7.73
N PRO A 253 -7.34 -4.08 8.86
CA PRO A 253 -7.72 -3.49 10.13
C PRO A 253 -6.49 -2.95 10.87
N TYR A 254 -6.67 -1.97 11.75
CA TYR A 254 -5.62 -1.54 12.67
C TYR A 254 -5.69 -2.40 13.95
N VAL A 255 -4.55 -2.87 14.41
CA VAL A 255 -4.45 -3.66 15.65
C VAL A 255 -3.66 -2.85 16.66
N PHE A 256 -4.15 -2.79 17.90
CA PHE A 256 -3.54 -2.02 18.99
C PHE A 256 -2.03 -2.23 19.14
N ILE A 257 -1.54 -3.46 18.91
CA ILE A 257 -0.10 -3.77 18.96
C ILE A 257 0.72 -2.98 17.92
N GLU A 258 0.09 -2.49 16.86
CA GLU A 258 0.78 -1.68 15.84
C GLU A 258 1.18 -0.29 16.36
N ALA A 259 0.50 0.22 17.41
CA ALA A 259 0.90 1.43 18.10
C ALA A 259 2.31 1.35 18.70
N PHE A 260 2.79 0.12 19.00
CA PHE A 260 4.13 -0.15 19.52
C PHE A 260 5.15 -0.45 18.41
N GLN A 261 4.75 -0.41 17.15
CA GLN A 261 5.62 -0.67 16.00
C GLN A 261 6.04 0.63 15.35
N SER A 262 7.32 0.75 15.05
CA SER A 262 7.89 1.85 14.28
C SER A 262 8.20 1.37 12.86
N SER A 263 8.22 2.31 11.90
CA SER A 263 8.61 2.02 10.52
C SER A 263 10.00 1.40 10.40
N GLU A 264 10.91 1.70 11.35
CA GLU A 264 12.25 1.10 11.40
C GLU A 264 12.24 -0.39 11.71
N ASP A 265 11.23 -0.88 12.43
CA ASP A 265 11.14 -2.29 12.80
C ASP A 265 10.99 -3.22 11.57
N TYR A 266 10.48 -2.69 10.45
CA TYR A 266 10.31 -3.44 9.20
C TYR A 266 11.60 -3.56 8.37
N VAL A 267 12.61 -2.74 8.67
CA VAL A 267 13.89 -2.72 7.94
C VAL A 267 15.00 -3.44 8.72
N ARG A 268 14.79 -3.67 10.02
CA ARG A 268 15.79 -4.29 10.92
C ARG A 268 15.66 -5.81 10.95
N THR A 269 16.67 -6.47 11.53
CA THR A 269 16.63 -7.93 11.74
C THR A 269 15.46 -8.33 12.63
N PRO A 270 14.77 -9.45 12.37
CA PRO A 270 13.55 -9.85 13.10
C PRO A 270 13.74 -9.96 14.63
N TYR A 271 14.90 -10.45 15.06
CA TYR A 271 15.21 -10.60 16.49
C TYR A 271 15.31 -9.24 17.19
N TYR A 272 16.00 -8.28 16.58
CA TYR A 272 16.13 -6.94 17.12
C TYR A 272 14.79 -6.22 17.16
N ALA A 273 14.02 -6.28 16.08
CA ALA A 273 12.71 -5.68 15.99
C ALA A 273 11.75 -6.23 17.06
N THR A 274 11.75 -7.55 17.28
CA THR A 274 10.94 -8.20 18.31
C THR A 274 11.35 -7.75 19.71
N PHE A 275 12.65 -7.68 19.99
CA PHE A 275 13.14 -7.23 21.31
C PHE A 275 12.75 -5.78 21.59
N VAL A 276 12.90 -4.87 20.61
CA VAL A 276 12.54 -3.44 20.77
C VAL A 276 11.02 -3.27 20.95
N ARG A 277 10.20 -4.03 20.22
CA ARG A 277 8.74 -4.04 20.40
C ARG A 277 8.34 -4.50 21.82
N PHE A 278 8.98 -5.57 22.29
CA PHE A 278 8.77 -6.06 23.66
C PHE A 278 9.16 -5.01 24.69
N LEU A 279 10.31 -4.34 24.49
CA LEU A 279 10.78 -3.29 25.39
C LEU A 279 9.81 -2.09 25.45
N ARG A 280 9.28 -1.65 24.30
CA ARG A 280 8.26 -0.58 24.23
C ARG A 280 6.98 -0.97 24.93
N PHE A 281 6.51 -2.21 24.72
CA PHE A 281 5.31 -2.72 25.39
C PHE A 281 5.50 -2.82 26.89
N PHE A 282 6.66 -3.29 27.33
CA PHE A 282 7.02 -3.36 28.76
C PHE A 282 7.12 -1.96 29.39
N ALA A 283 7.75 -1.00 28.69
CA ALA A 283 7.82 0.39 29.14
C ALA A 283 6.42 1.03 29.27
N PHE A 284 5.51 0.72 28.34
CA PHE A 284 4.11 1.14 28.43
C PHE A 284 3.41 0.56 29.66
N LEU A 285 3.56 -0.74 29.91
CA LEU A 285 3.00 -1.38 31.12
C LEU A 285 3.58 -0.75 32.39
N LEU A 286 4.89 -0.53 32.41
CA LEU A 286 5.55 0.10 33.53
C LEU A 286 5.02 1.52 33.77
N ALA A 287 4.88 2.32 32.72
CA ALA A 287 4.30 3.66 32.80
C ALA A 287 2.85 3.65 33.31
N LEU A 288 2.06 2.64 32.93
CA LEU A 288 0.68 2.49 33.38
C LEU A 288 0.57 2.08 34.86
N TYR A 289 1.41 1.13 35.30
CA TYR A 289 1.33 0.58 36.66
C TYR A 289 2.18 1.33 37.67
N LEU A 290 3.22 2.08 37.25
CA LEU A 290 4.15 2.77 38.15
C LEU A 290 3.48 3.73 39.12
N PRO A 291 2.52 4.58 38.72
CA PRO A 291 1.82 5.48 39.63
C PRO A 291 1.05 4.73 40.74
N ALA A 292 0.34 3.65 40.35
CA ALA A 292 -0.38 2.81 41.30
C ALA A 292 0.57 2.06 42.27
N LEU A 293 1.70 1.58 41.75
CA LEU A 293 2.73 0.94 42.54
C LEU A 293 3.37 1.91 43.53
N CYS A 294 3.66 3.15 43.11
CA CYS A 294 4.15 4.19 44.00
C CYS A 294 3.16 4.50 45.14
N LEU A 295 1.85 4.60 44.82
CA LEU A 295 0.82 4.83 45.80
C LEU A 295 0.78 3.70 46.84
N ILE A 296 0.78 2.44 46.38
CA ILE A 296 0.74 1.25 47.23
C ILE A 296 1.96 1.22 48.16
N LEU A 297 3.16 1.46 47.64
CA LEU A 297 4.40 1.39 48.41
C LEU A 297 4.49 2.53 49.43
N VAL A 298 4.09 3.73 49.11
CA VAL A 298 4.25 4.90 49.99
C VAL A 298 3.14 4.98 51.04
N GLU A 299 1.88 4.70 50.68
CA GLU A 299 0.75 4.86 51.58
C GLU A 299 0.40 3.57 52.35
N TYR A 300 0.48 2.39 51.71
CA TYR A 300 -0.01 1.15 52.30
C TYR A 300 1.09 0.21 52.80
N HIS A 301 2.29 0.29 52.20
CA HIS A 301 3.41 -0.59 52.55
C HIS A 301 4.74 0.17 52.70
N PRO A 302 4.80 1.19 53.58
CA PRO A 302 6.05 1.97 53.76
C PRO A 302 7.23 1.11 54.21
N ASP A 303 6.96 0.04 54.95
CA ASP A 303 7.97 -0.92 55.42
C ASP A 303 8.68 -1.70 54.30
N ALA A 304 8.10 -1.74 53.10
CA ALA A 304 8.72 -2.36 51.93
C ALA A 304 9.78 -1.46 51.26
N LEU A 305 9.79 -0.18 51.61
CA LEU A 305 10.78 0.80 51.10
C LEU A 305 12.01 0.85 52.01
N PRO A 306 13.22 1.00 51.46
CA PRO A 306 14.38 1.33 52.29
C PRO A 306 14.13 2.60 53.11
N SER A 307 14.52 2.59 54.37
CA SER A 307 14.30 3.70 55.33
C SER A 307 14.78 5.07 54.81
N ASP A 308 15.89 5.03 54.09
CA ASP A 308 16.47 6.27 53.51
C ASP A 308 15.61 6.87 52.40
N VAL A 309 15.01 6.00 51.56
CA VAL A 309 14.09 6.43 50.47
C VAL A 309 12.79 6.94 51.05
N TYR A 310 12.18 6.23 51.99
CA TYR A 310 10.96 6.67 52.65
C TYR A 310 11.16 8.00 53.37
N GLY A 311 12.26 8.17 54.12
CA GLY A 311 12.58 9.40 54.83
C GLY A 311 12.78 10.62 53.89
N VAL A 312 13.25 10.40 52.67
CA VAL A 312 13.34 11.47 51.64
C VAL A 312 11.95 11.84 51.10
N ILE A 313 11.12 10.83 50.78
CA ILE A 313 9.77 11.04 50.29
C ILE A 313 8.91 11.79 51.33
N ASP A 314 8.98 11.35 52.63
CA ASP A 314 8.24 11.98 53.72
C ASP A 314 8.61 13.43 53.90
N ARG A 315 9.90 13.75 53.89
CA ARG A 315 10.37 15.17 53.97
C ARG A 315 9.92 16.04 52.78
N LEU A 316 9.96 15.49 51.55
CA LEU A 316 9.52 16.24 50.38
C LEU A 316 8.01 16.48 50.38
N ARG A 317 7.25 15.63 51.06
CA ARG A 317 5.80 15.71 51.15
C ARG A 317 5.28 16.50 52.36
N ALA A 318 6.13 16.74 53.38
CA ALA A 318 5.71 17.39 54.65
C ALA A 318 5.00 18.74 54.44
N ASP A 319 5.36 19.46 53.39
CA ASP A 319 4.78 20.79 53.04
C ASP A 319 3.64 20.72 52.00
N ILE A 320 3.27 19.54 51.50
CA ILE A 320 2.22 19.40 50.49
C ILE A 320 0.88 19.03 51.18
N PRO A 321 -0.14 19.92 51.10
CA PRO A 321 -1.42 19.69 51.82
C PRO A 321 -2.37 18.74 51.09
N ILE A 322 -1.95 18.11 49.98
CA ILE A 322 -2.77 17.25 49.12
C ILE A 322 -2.34 15.80 49.32
N SER A 323 -3.31 14.85 49.31
CA SER A 323 -2.98 13.42 49.40
C SER A 323 -2.20 12.95 48.16
N LEU A 324 -1.36 11.89 48.31
CA LEU A 324 -0.63 11.31 47.19
C LEU A 324 -1.57 10.82 46.12
N PHE A 325 -2.72 10.31 46.48
CA PHE A 325 -3.76 9.86 45.57
C PHE A 325 -4.29 11.03 44.72
N ASP A 326 -4.65 12.13 45.35
CA ASP A 326 -5.18 13.30 44.63
C ASP A 326 -4.12 13.93 43.72
N GLU A 327 -2.87 13.99 44.18
CA GLU A 327 -1.74 14.49 43.39
C GLU A 327 -1.53 13.66 42.14
N LEU A 328 -1.47 12.30 42.26
CA LEU A 328 -1.34 11.41 41.13
C LEU A 328 -2.56 11.45 40.19
N LEU A 329 -3.77 11.60 40.76
CA LEU A 329 -4.99 11.76 39.96
C LEU A 329 -4.97 13.05 39.14
N ILE A 330 -4.57 14.15 39.74
CA ILE A 330 -4.41 15.44 39.04
C ILE A 330 -3.37 15.32 37.93
N MET A 331 -2.21 14.70 38.20
CA MET A 331 -1.18 14.47 37.19
C MET A 331 -1.69 13.60 36.05
N LEU A 332 -2.43 12.53 36.35
CA LEU A 332 -2.99 11.64 35.32
C LEU A 332 -4.03 12.33 34.43
N VAL A 333 -4.79 13.29 34.97
CA VAL A 333 -5.79 14.05 34.21
C VAL A 333 -5.15 15.18 33.39
N MET A 334 -4.01 15.74 33.87
CA MET A 334 -3.30 16.83 33.21
C MET A 334 -2.40 16.35 32.05
N PHE A 335 -1.98 15.07 32.04
CA PHE A 335 -1.21 14.42 31.00
C PHE A 335 -2.09 13.56 30.08
#